data_5891e93c2c72b34f5fc78d26e0f38b6b
#
_entry.id   5891e93c2c72b34f5fc78d26e0f38b6b
#
_cell.length_a   1.000
_cell.length_b   1.000
_cell.length_c   1.000
_cell.angle_alpha   90.00
_cell.angle_beta   90.00
_cell.angle_gamma   90.00
#
_symmetry.space_group_name_H-M   'P 1'
#
loop_
_entity.id
_entity.type
_entity.pdbx_description
1 polymer ?
#
loop_
_entity_poly.entity_id
_entity_poly.type
_entity_poly.pdbx_seq_one_letter_code
_entity_poly.pdbx_strand_id
1 'polypeptide(L)'
;VSPGPVITLFEVEPAEGVRVNKFVALSDDLARVMEASRVRVIAPIPGISSVGIEIPNQNPDMVYLKSVINSENFSNSDSELTLAIGKNTIGEIATLDLAKMPHLLIAGTTGSGKSVCINTILASLLYQSTPDEVKFVIIDPKKVEMAVYTGSYLIIIY
;
A
#
# COMPACT_ATOMS: atom_id res chain seq x y z
N VAL A 1 -14.97 -13.03 -7.01
CA VAL A 1 -14.32 -12.90 -5.69
C VAL A 1 -12.83 -13.00 -5.89
N SER A 2 -12.10 -11.99 -5.43
CA SER A 2 -10.64 -11.86 -5.60
C SER A 2 -9.99 -11.83 -4.20
N PRO A 3 -9.46 -12.97 -3.73
CA PRO A 3 -8.78 -13.02 -2.44
C PRO A 3 -7.42 -12.34 -2.55
N GLY A 4 -7.16 -11.38 -1.66
CA GLY A 4 -5.86 -10.74 -1.49
C GLY A 4 -5.19 -11.14 -0.17
N PRO A 5 -3.96 -10.66 0.09
CA PRO A 5 -3.21 -11.06 1.29
C PRO A 5 -3.82 -10.52 2.60
N VAL A 6 -4.45 -9.36 2.55
CA VAL A 6 -4.98 -8.68 3.75
C VAL A 6 -6.50 -8.53 3.71
N ILE A 7 -7.04 -8.34 2.51
CA ILE A 7 -8.47 -8.18 2.26
C ILE A 7 -8.92 -9.11 1.14
N THR A 8 -10.21 -9.45 1.13
CA THR A 8 -10.86 -10.12 0.00
C THR A 8 -11.82 -9.14 -0.65
N LEU A 9 -11.72 -8.99 -1.96
CA LEU A 9 -12.64 -8.19 -2.76
C LEU A 9 -13.76 -9.05 -3.32
N PHE A 10 -14.99 -8.70 -2.98
CA PHE A 10 -16.20 -9.28 -3.57
C PHE A 10 -16.76 -8.30 -4.60
N GLU A 11 -16.87 -8.73 -5.82
CA GLU A 11 -17.55 -7.99 -6.89
C GLU A 11 -18.98 -8.48 -6.98
N VAL A 12 -19.92 -7.55 -6.83
CA VAL A 12 -21.36 -7.83 -6.82
C VAL A 12 -22.02 -7.01 -7.91
N GLU A 13 -22.74 -7.68 -8.77
CA GLU A 13 -23.55 -7.02 -9.79
C GLU A 13 -24.93 -6.69 -9.19
N PRO A 14 -25.31 -5.39 -9.08
CA PRO A 14 -26.62 -5.01 -8.57
C PRO A 14 -27.72 -5.53 -9.50
N ALA A 15 -28.77 -6.11 -8.92
CA ALA A 15 -29.96 -6.48 -9.68
C ALA A 15 -30.62 -5.21 -10.28
N GLU A 16 -31.37 -5.40 -11.35
CA GLU A 16 -32.09 -4.32 -12.02
C GLU A 16 -32.98 -3.53 -11.04
N GLY A 17 -32.88 -2.21 -11.09
CA GLY A 17 -33.62 -1.32 -10.18
C GLY A 17 -32.99 -1.12 -8.80
N VAL A 18 -31.91 -1.82 -8.44
CA VAL A 18 -31.20 -1.64 -7.18
C VAL A 18 -30.22 -0.49 -7.27
N ARG A 19 -30.40 0.53 -6.47
CA ARG A 19 -29.51 1.69 -6.42
C ARG A 19 -28.20 1.35 -5.70
N VAL A 20 -27.08 1.71 -6.30
CA VAL A 20 -25.71 1.51 -5.78
C VAL A 20 -25.53 2.09 -4.37
N ASN A 21 -26.13 3.23 -4.06
CA ASN A 21 -26.06 3.85 -2.73
C ASN A 21 -26.62 2.98 -1.59
N LYS A 22 -27.47 1.99 -1.88
CA LYS A 22 -27.93 1.03 -0.85
C LYS A 22 -26.80 0.19 -0.31
N PHE A 23 -25.84 -0.20 -1.15
CA PHE A 23 -24.66 -0.97 -0.71
C PHE A 23 -23.78 -0.14 0.23
N VAL A 24 -23.59 1.14 -0.07
CA VAL A 24 -22.81 2.06 0.78
C VAL A 24 -23.50 2.25 2.14
N ALA A 25 -24.83 2.43 2.12
CA ALA A 25 -25.62 2.60 3.36
C ALA A 25 -25.62 1.37 4.27
N LEU A 26 -25.42 0.18 3.69
CA LEU A 26 -25.40 -1.10 4.42
C LEU A 26 -24.00 -1.55 4.85
N SER A 27 -22.96 -0.72 4.69
CA SER A 27 -21.58 -1.08 5.01
C SER A 27 -21.38 -1.55 6.46
N ASP A 28 -22.03 -0.88 7.41
CA ASP A 28 -21.95 -1.23 8.83
C ASP A 28 -22.70 -2.53 9.15
N ASP A 29 -23.84 -2.77 8.52
CA ASP A 29 -24.59 -4.02 8.65
C ASP A 29 -23.81 -5.20 8.05
N LEU A 30 -23.16 -4.98 6.91
CA LEU A 30 -22.27 -5.97 6.29
C LEU A 30 -21.08 -6.28 7.21
N ALA A 31 -20.44 -5.24 7.79
CA ALA A 31 -19.34 -5.43 8.73
C ALA A 31 -19.77 -6.30 9.93
N ARG A 32 -20.95 -6.04 10.48
CA ARG A 32 -21.51 -6.82 11.60
C ARG A 32 -21.78 -8.28 11.21
N VAL A 33 -22.39 -8.52 10.05
CA VAL A 33 -22.72 -9.88 9.58
C VAL A 33 -21.46 -10.69 9.24
N MET A 34 -20.44 -10.00 8.69
CA MET A 34 -19.17 -10.64 8.31
C MET A 34 -18.18 -10.71 9.49
N GLU A 35 -18.56 -10.28 10.69
CA GLU A 35 -17.69 -10.20 11.88
C GLU A 35 -16.39 -9.44 11.61
N ALA A 36 -16.44 -8.47 10.69
CA ALA A 36 -15.30 -7.66 10.28
C ALA A 36 -15.30 -6.34 11.06
N SER A 37 -14.11 -5.85 11.38
CA SER A 37 -13.93 -4.54 12.05
C SER A 37 -14.44 -3.38 11.20
N ARG A 38 -14.37 -3.50 9.88
CA ARG A 38 -14.84 -2.53 8.90
C ARG A 38 -15.00 -3.20 7.54
N VAL A 39 -16.01 -2.78 6.78
CA VAL A 39 -16.19 -3.12 5.37
C VAL A 39 -16.11 -1.84 4.56
N ARG A 40 -15.38 -1.88 3.44
CA ARG A 40 -15.31 -0.76 2.50
C ARG A 40 -16.10 -1.10 1.23
N VAL A 41 -17.02 -0.22 0.86
CA VAL A 41 -17.80 -0.36 -0.36
C VAL A 41 -17.28 0.61 -1.42
N ILE A 42 -16.88 0.08 -2.58
CA ILE A 42 -16.47 0.82 -3.77
C ILE A 42 -17.63 0.76 -4.76
N ALA A 43 -18.30 1.88 -4.93
CA ALA A 43 -19.56 1.86 -5.65
C ALA A 43 -19.75 3.12 -6.53
N PRO A 44 -19.72 3.01 -7.85
CA PRO A 44 -19.36 1.81 -8.62
C PRO A 44 -17.85 1.56 -8.66
N ILE A 45 -17.43 0.35 -9.08
CA ILE A 45 -16.02 0.09 -9.42
C ILE A 45 -15.72 0.85 -10.72
N PRO A 46 -14.64 1.65 -10.81
CA PRO A 46 -14.30 2.37 -12.02
C PRO A 46 -14.16 1.43 -13.23
N GLY A 47 -14.88 1.74 -14.30
CA GLY A 47 -14.82 0.99 -15.55
C GLY A 47 -15.78 -0.21 -15.67
N ILE A 48 -16.47 -0.61 -14.59
CA ILE A 48 -17.46 -1.70 -14.62
C ILE A 48 -18.72 -1.32 -13.84
N SER A 49 -19.86 -1.97 -14.17
CA SER A 49 -21.15 -1.70 -13.52
C SER A 49 -21.33 -2.41 -12.15
N SER A 50 -20.29 -3.05 -11.66
CA SER A 50 -20.32 -3.79 -10.40
C SER A 50 -19.96 -2.91 -9.19
N VAL A 51 -20.35 -3.40 -8.01
CA VAL A 51 -20.00 -2.85 -6.70
C VAL A 51 -18.93 -3.72 -6.06
N GLY A 52 -17.82 -3.12 -5.65
CA GLY A 52 -16.77 -3.79 -4.88
C GLY A 52 -17.04 -3.72 -3.38
N ILE A 53 -16.93 -4.85 -2.71
CA ILE A 53 -17.02 -4.94 -1.25
C ILE A 53 -15.71 -5.54 -0.74
N GLU A 54 -14.90 -4.71 -0.09
CA GLU A 54 -13.63 -5.12 0.51
C GLU A 54 -13.87 -5.53 1.96
N ILE A 55 -13.51 -6.77 2.27
CA ILE A 55 -13.66 -7.36 3.60
C ILE A 55 -12.28 -7.77 4.12
N PRO A 56 -11.83 -7.31 5.30
CA PRO A 56 -10.59 -7.75 5.90
C PRO A 56 -10.58 -9.26 6.13
N ASN A 57 -9.45 -9.91 5.79
CA ASN A 57 -9.27 -11.33 6.08
C ASN A 57 -9.17 -11.55 7.59
N GLN A 58 -9.75 -12.63 8.11
CA GLN A 58 -9.63 -13.01 9.53
C GLN A 58 -8.17 -13.32 9.89
N ASN A 59 -7.44 -13.95 8.96
CA ASN A 59 -6.03 -14.25 9.09
C ASN A 59 -5.29 -13.61 7.92
N PRO A 60 -4.84 -12.33 8.05
CA PRO A 60 -4.13 -11.66 6.99
C PRO A 60 -2.73 -12.24 6.80
N ASP A 61 -2.30 -12.40 5.57
CA ASP A 61 -0.96 -12.83 5.21
C ASP A 61 0.05 -11.68 5.38
N MET A 62 1.23 -12.04 5.86
CA MET A 62 2.36 -11.10 5.93
C MET A 62 2.94 -10.86 4.53
N VAL A 63 2.98 -9.61 4.11
CA VAL A 63 3.66 -9.19 2.88
C VAL A 63 5.10 -8.80 3.19
N TYR A 64 6.04 -9.64 2.79
CA TYR A 64 7.46 -9.40 3.02
C TYR A 64 8.07 -8.52 1.94
N LEU A 65 8.84 -7.51 2.33
CA LEU A 65 9.59 -6.64 1.40
C LEU A 65 10.46 -7.45 0.42
N LYS A 66 11.10 -8.52 0.91
CA LYS A 66 11.91 -9.42 0.09
C LYS A 66 11.16 -10.00 -1.11
N SER A 67 9.87 -10.32 -0.96
CA SER A 67 9.07 -10.85 -2.07
C SER A 67 8.80 -9.80 -3.16
N VAL A 68 8.77 -8.53 -2.78
CA VAL A 68 8.56 -7.42 -3.72
C VAL A 68 9.87 -7.07 -4.43
N ILE A 69 10.97 -6.96 -3.69
CA ILE A 69 12.30 -6.65 -4.25
C ILE A 69 12.77 -7.74 -5.25
N ASN A 70 12.48 -9.02 -4.95
CA ASN A 70 12.86 -10.14 -5.83
C ASN A 70 11.87 -10.36 -7.00
N SER A 71 10.85 -9.51 -7.14
CA SER A 71 9.91 -9.62 -8.26
C SER A 71 10.47 -9.03 -9.55
N GLU A 72 10.02 -9.54 -10.69
CA GLU A 72 10.35 -8.99 -11.99
C GLU A 72 9.94 -7.53 -12.15
N ASN A 73 8.82 -7.13 -11.54
CA ASN A 73 8.34 -5.75 -11.56
C ASN A 73 9.31 -4.76 -10.92
N PHE A 74 10.07 -5.20 -9.92
CA PHE A 74 11.07 -4.38 -9.26
C PHE A 74 12.44 -4.54 -9.91
N SER A 75 12.92 -5.77 -10.13
CA SER A 75 14.27 -6.05 -10.60
C SER A 75 14.51 -5.63 -12.05
N ASN A 76 13.47 -5.63 -12.90
CA ASN A 76 13.57 -5.23 -14.30
C ASN A 76 13.22 -3.74 -14.52
N SER A 77 13.10 -2.94 -13.46
CA SER A 77 12.85 -1.51 -13.60
C SER A 77 14.10 -0.76 -14.05
N ASP A 78 13.96 0.07 -15.06
CA ASP A 78 15.03 0.96 -15.56
C ASP A 78 15.28 2.18 -14.67
N SER A 79 14.42 2.44 -13.68
CA SER A 79 14.51 3.60 -12.80
C SER A 79 15.22 3.26 -11.50
N GLU A 80 16.29 3.99 -11.18
CA GLU A 80 17.00 3.93 -9.90
C GLU A 80 16.15 4.37 -8.71
N LEU A 81 15.01 5.03 -8.96
CA LEU A 81 14.08 5.52 -7.95
C LEU A 81 12.80 4.67 -7.88
N THR A 82 12.87 3.38 -8.25
CA THR A 82 11.76 2.46 -8.10
C THR A 82 11.54 2.08 -6.64
N LEU A 83 10.30 2.19 -6.21
CA LEU A 83 9.87 1.90 -4.85
C LEU A 83 9.14 0.55 -4.79
N ALA A 84 9.56 -0.32 -3.90
CA ALA A 84 8.84 -1.55 -3.56
C ALA A 84 7.74 -1.23 -2.54
N ILE A 85 6.51 -1.02 -3.00
CA ILE A 85 5.40 -0.61 -2.11
C ILE A 85 4.79 -1.80 -1.37
N GLY A 86 4.61 -2.93 -2.05
CA GLY A 86 3.99 -4.11 -1.45
C GLY A 86 3.15 -4.90 -2.43
N LYS A 87 1.96 -5.29 -2.00
CA LYS A 87 0.96 -5.95 -2.85
C LYS A 87 -0.33 -5.14 -2.87
N ASN A 88 -1.01 -5.14 -4.01
CA ASN A 88 -2.33 -4.56 -4.12
C ASN A 88 -3.41 -5.46 -3.47
N THR A 89 -4.66 -5.05 -3.53
CA THR A 89 -5.80 -5.74 -2.90
C THR A 89 -6.09 -7.14 -3.46
N ILE A 90 -5.57 -7.45 -4.65
CA ILE A 90 -5.70 -8.79 -5.28
C ILE A 90 -4.41 -9.61 -5.22
N GLY A 91 -3.40 -9.13 -4.48
CA GLY A 91 -2.16 -9.86 -4.21
C GLY A 91 -1.04 -9.68 -5.25
N GLU A 92 -1.22 -8.82 -6.26
CA GLU A 92 -0.18 -8.51 -7.24
C GLU A 92 0.85 -7.55 -6.67
N ILE A 93 2.09 -7.68 -7.11
CA ILE A 93 3.19 -6.80 -6.72
C ILE A 93 2.93 -5.37 -7.21
N ALA A 94 3.06 -4.42 -6.29
CA ALA A 94 2.92 -3.00 -6.55
C ALA A 94 4.26 -2.28 -6.37
N THR A 95 4.72 -1.64 -7.44
CA THR A 95 5.89 -0.76 -7.45
C THR A 95 5.49 0.62 -7.93
N LEU A 96 6.22 1.64 -7.51
CA LEU A 96 6.05 3.01 -7.98
C LEU A 96 7.42 3.57 -8.40
N ASP A 97 7.43 4.51 -9.31
CA ASP A 97 8.63 5.21 -9.73
C ASP A 97 8.61 6.64 -9.17
N LEU A 98 9.48 6.90 -8.18
CA LEU A 98 9.55 8.20 -7.52
C LEU A 98 10.01 9.31 -8.49
N ALA A 99 10.81 8.98 -9.51
CA ALA A 99 11.26 9.95 -10.51
C ALA A 99 10.09 10.53 -11.33
N LYS A 100 9.00 9.78 -11.48
CA LYS A 100 7.80 10.23 -12.21
C LYS A 100 6.80 11.01 -11.34
N MET A 101 7.08 11.10 -10.03
CA MET A 101 6.21 11.81 -9.08
C MET A 101 6.92 13.08 -8.61
N PRO A 102 6.30 14.28 -8.72
CA PRO A 102 6.91 15.51 -8.23
C PRO A 102 7.02 15.51 -6.69
N HIS A 103 6.03 14.91 -6.01
CA HIS A 103 5.96 14.79 -4.56
C HIS A 103 5.19 13.53 -4.18
N LEU A 104 5.53 12.93 -3.03
CA LEU A 104 4.81 11.81 -2.44
C LEU A 104 4.37 12.19 -1.02
N LEU A 105 3.07 12.19 -0.77
CA LEU A 105 2.51 12.36 0.57
C LEU A 105 2.11 11.01 1.15
N ILE A 106 2.66 10.68 2.33
CA ILE A 106 2.30 9.47 3.09
C ILE A 106 1.61 9.89 4.38
N ALA A 107 0.36 9.50 4.54
CA ALA A 107 -0.43 9.81 5.72
C ALA A 107 -1.05 8.55 6.32
N GLY A 108 -1.28 8.57 7.63
CA GLY A 108 -1.91 7.47 8.35
C GLY A 108 -2.00 7.76 9.85
N THR A 109 -2.95 7.12 10.51
CA THR A 109 -3.11 7.15 11.96
C THR A 109 -1.99 6.39 12.67
N THR A 110 -1.86 6.56 13.97
CA THR A 110 -0.90 5.78 14.77
C THR A 110 -1.17 4.28 14.60
N GLY A 111 -0.13 3.51 14.33
CA GLY A 111 -0.24 2.06 14.10
C GLY A 111 -0.67 1.64 12.69
N SER A 112 -0.95 2.58 11.77
CA SER A 112 -1.34 2.25 10.39
C SER A 112 -0.20 1.75 9.49
N GLY A 113 1.05 1.76 10.00
CA GLY A 113 2.22 1.33 9.23
C GLY A 113 2.93 2.45 8.46
N LYS A 114 2.62 3.74 8.71
CA LYS A 114 3.28 4.87 8.04
C LYS A 114 4.80 4.81 8.11
N SER A 115 5.38 4.61 9.30
CA SER A 115 6.83 4.51 9.50
C SER A 115 7.41 3.25 8.83
N VAL A 116 6.66 2.15 8.82
CA VAL A 116 7.05 0.93 8.08
C VAL A 116 7.10 1.22 6.59
N CYS A 117 6.11 1.92 6.04
CA CYS A 117 6.09 2.32 4.63
C CYS A 117 7.29 3.20 4.26
N ILE A 118 7.63 4.20 5.10
CA ILE A 118 8.79 5.07 4.87
C ILE A 118 10.09 4.24 4.89
N ASN A 119 10.25 3.34 5.88
CA ASN A 119 11.40 2.44 5.94
C ASN A 119 11.46 1.50 4.73
N THR A 120 10.33 1.00 4.26
CA THR A 120 10.24 0.18 3.04
C THR A 120 10.72 0.95 1.81
N ILE A 121 10.33 2.22 1.68
CA ILE A 121 10.79 3.10 0.59
C ILE A 121 12.30 3.31 0.66
N LEU A 122 12.84 3.68 1.82
CA LEU A 122 14.28 3.87 1.99
C LEU A 122 15.05 2.58 1.71
N ALA A 123 14.59 1.45 2.24
CA ALA A 123 15.21 0.15 2.00
C ALA A 123 15.18 -0.24 0.52
N SER A 124 14.10 0.05 -0.21
CA SER A 124 14.00 -0.20 -1.65
C SER A 124 15.08 0.53 -2.43
N LEU A 125 15.24 1.84 -2.16
CA LEU A 125 16.21 2.68 -2.83
C LEU A 125 17.65 2.29 -2.47
N LEU A 126 17.92 2.00 -1.19
CA LEU A 126 19.24 1.55 -0.72
C LEU A 126 19.61 0.16 -1.26
N TYR A 127 18.62 -0.66 -1.60
CA TYR A 127 18.86 -1.99 -2.17
C TYR A 127 19.21 -1.93 -3.65
N GLN A 128 18.63 -0.97 -4.38
CA GLN A 128 18.76 -0.87 -5.84
C GLN A 128 19.89 0.05 -6.28
N SER A 129 20.22 1.09 -5.51
CA SER A 129 21.10 2.17 -5.94
C SER A 129 22.33 2.32 -5.05
N THR A 130 23.44 2.71 -5.65
CA THR A 130 24.67 3.06 -4.94
C THR A 130 24.63 4.49 -4.39
N PRO A 131 25.52 4.85 -3.44
CA PRO A 131 25.63 6.23 -2.91
C PRO A 131 25.97 7.30 -3.94
N ASP A 132 26.56 6.90 -5.08
CA ASP A 132 26.89 7.83 -6.17
C ASP A 132 25.66 8.15 -7.02
N GLU A 133 24.73 7.22 -7.11
CA GLU A 133 23.48 7.33 -7.89
C GLU A 133 22.38 8.03 -7.12
N VAL A 134 22.17 7.65 -5.84
CA VAL A 134 21.09 8.20 -5.02
C VAL A 134 21.63 8.72 -3.68
N LYS A 135 21.29 9.95 -3.36
CA LYS A 135 21.61 10.63 -2.10
C LYS A 135 20.32 11.05 -1.41
N PHE A 136 20.31 10.94 -0.09
CA PHE A 136 19.15 11.25 0.73
C PHE A 136 19.43 12.45 1.63
N VAL A 137 18.43 13.29 1.78
CA VAL A 137 18.33 14.28 2.85
C VAL A 137 17.08 13.95 3.64
N ILE A 138 17.25 13.54 4.90
CA ILE A 138 16.14 13.12 5.76
C ILE A 138 16.01 14.12 6.90
N ILE A 139 14.80 14.59 7.16
CA ILE A 139 14.46 15.44 8.29
C ILE A 139 13.56 14.64 9.23
N ASP A 140 14.08 14.29 10.42
CA ASP A 140 13.31 13.57 11.45
C ASP A 140 13.23 14.42 12.74
N PRO A 141 12.18 15.28 12.87
CA PRO A 141 12.04 16.17 14.01
C PRO A 141 11.83 15.42 15.34
N LYS A 142 11.44 14.14 15.29
CA LYS A 142 11.23 13.32 16.49
C LYS A 142 12.46 12.52 16.90
N LYS A 143 13.46 12.37 16.04
CA LYS A 143 14.71 11.62 16.26
C LYS A 143 14.50 10.15 16.66
N VAL A 144 13.43 9.53 16.23
CA VAL A 144 13.04 8.18 16.66
C VAL A 144 13.02 7.19 15.51
N GLU A 145 12.41 7.58 14.38
CA GLU A 145 12.08 6.64 13.31
C GLU A 145 13.26 6.39 12.37
N MET A 146 14.12 7.41 12.16
CA MET A 146 15.21 7.38 11.17
C MET A 146 16.60 7.21 11.81
N ALA A 147 16.70 7.04 13.12
CA ALA A 147 17.96 6.91 13.84
C ALA A 147 18.83 5.72 13.36
N VAL A 148 18.22 4.67 12.84
CA VAL A 148 18.92 3.48 12.30
C VAL A 148 19.76 3.80 11.04
N TYR A 149 19.47 4.89 10.35
CA TYR A 149 20.19 5.32 9.16
C TYR A 149 21.34 6.30 9.46
N THR A 150 21.53 6.68 10.73
CA THR A 150 22.61 7.61 11.15
C THR A 150 23.98 6.96 10.89
N GLY A 151 24.89 7.69 10.25
CA GLY A 151 26.25 7.22 9.96
C GLY A 151 26.39 6.46 8.63
N SER A 152 25.30 6.24 7.90
CA SER A 152 25.32 5.79 6.52
C SER A 152 25.57 6.98 5.58
N TYR A 153 25.60 6.77 4.28
CA TYR A 153 25.73 7.80 3.25
C TYR A 153 24.52 8.76 3.15
N LEU A 154 23.84 8.96 4.27
CA LEU A 154 22.62 9.72 4.42
C LEU A 154 22.89 11.01 5.20
N ILE A 155 22.36 12.13 4.72
CA ILE A 155 22.33 13.40 5.45
C ILE A 155 21.03 13.41 6.25
N ILE A 156 21.13 13.24 7.58
CA ILE A 156 19.98 13.35 8.49
C ILE A 156 20.04 14.72 9.17
N ILE A 157 18.98 15.49 9.06
CA ILE A 157 18.80 16.78 9.72
C ILE A 157 17.77 16.60 10.85
N TYR A 158 18.13 17.04 12.01
CA TYR A 158 17.30 16.96 13.23
C TYR A 158 16.71 18.35 13.57
#